data_bdb91c43be7ea496d4a14342b2ddadcb
#
_entry.id   bdb91c43be7ea496d4a14342b2ddadcb
#
_cell.length_a   1.000
_cell.length_b   1.000
_cell.length_c   1.000
_cell.angle_alpha   90.00
_cell.angle_beta   90.00
_cell.angle_gamma   90.00
#
_symmetry.space_group_name_H-M   'P 1'
#
loop_
_entity.id
_entity.type
_entity.pdbx_description
1 polymer ?
#
loop_
_entity_poly.entity_id
_entity_poly.type
_entity_poly.pdbx_seq_one_letter_code
_entity_poly.pdbx_strand_id
1 'polypeptide(L)'
;MDIQLVLAELRRGLSALYGSRLKDLRLFGSYARNEQTPGSDLDVVMVLDDFEQPWLEIRRTSELVARLSLENDISISLIPMREQTLRAAASPLARNILREGVVVR
;
A
#
# COMPACT_ATOMS: atom_id res chain seq x y z
N MET A 1 8.67 8.26 -15.11
CA MET A 1 8.35 7.06 -14.33
C MET A 1 6.86 6.75 -14.44
N ASP A 2 6.53 5.50 -14.66
CA ASP A 2 5.14 5.08 -14.77
C ASP A 2 4.69 4.48 -13.43
N ILE A 3 3.88 5.22 -12.69
CA ILE A 3 3.35 4.80 -11.38
C ILE A 3 2.54 3.51 -11.51
N GLN A 4 1.82 3.32 -12.60
CA GLN A 4 1.00 2.11 -12.77
C GLN A 4 1.88 0.86 -12.87
N LEU A 5 3.05 0.96 -13.49
CA LEU A 5 3.99 -0.16 -13.52
C LEU A 5 4.58 -0.46 -12.15
N VAL A 6 4.90 0.59 -11.38
CA VAL A 6 5.40 0.42 -10.01
C VAL A 6 4.34 -0.28 -9.14
N LEU A 7 3.10 0.18 -9.22
CA LEU A 7 1.99 -0.40 -8.45
C LEU A 7 1.71 -1.85 -8.87
N ALA A 8 1.82 -2.16 -10.16
CA ALA A 8 1.64 -3.52 -10.65
C ALA A 8 2.72 -4.46 -10.12
N GLU A 9 3.97 -4.00 -10.08
CA GLU A 9 5.07 -4.79 -9.53
C GLU A 9 4.92 -4.98 -8.02
N LEU A 10 4.50 -3.93 -7.31
CA LEU A 10 4.24 -4.01 -5.87
C LEU A 10 3.13 -5.04 -5.59
N ARG A 11 2.03 -4.98 -6.34
CA ARG A 11 0.94 -5.93 -6.18
C ARG A 11 1.40 -7.36 -6.43
N ARG A 12 2.19 -7.59 -7.48
CA ARG A 12 2.71 -8.92 -7.80
C ARG A 12 3.58 -9.45 -6.66
N GLY A 13 4.48 -8.62 -6.15
CA GLY A 13 5.36 -9.00 -5.04
C GLY A 13 4.57 -9.30 -3.76
N LEU A 14 3.58 -8.48 -3.44
CA LEU A 14 2.74 -8.70 -2.26
C LEU A 14 1.87 -9.95 -2.41
N SER A 15 1.35 -10.21 -3.61
CA SER A 15 0.59 -11.43 -3.88
C SER A 15 1.45 -12.67 -3.71
N ALA A 16 2.72 -12.61 -4.10
CA ALA A 16 3.66 -13.71 -3.89
C ALA A 16 3.94 -13.95 -2.40
N LEU A 17 4.01 -12.88 -1.59
CA LEU A 17 4.26 -12.99 -0.15
C LEU A 17 3.04 -13.46 0.64
N TYR A 18 1.86 -12.99 0.28
CA TYR A 18 0.65 -13.16 1.10
C TYR A 18 -0.42 -14.07 0.47
N GLY A 19 -0.39 -14.26 -0.84
CA GLY A 19 -1.41 -15.07 -1.50
C GLY A 19 -2.81 -14.56 -1.19
N SER A 20 -3.71 -15.47 -0.80
CA SER A 20 -5.10 -15.15 -0.49
C SER A 20 -5.29 -14.26 0.74
N ARG A 21 -4.25 -14.07 1.54
CA ARG A 21 -4.29 -13.16 2.68
C ARG A 21 -4.31 -11.68 2.27
N LEU A 22 -3.85 -11.36 1.07
CA LEU A 22 -3.92 -10.00 0.53
C LEU A 22 -5.34 -9.75 0.02
N LYS A 23 -6.10 -8.94 0.74
CA LYS A 23 -7.51 -8.69 0.45
C LYS A 23 -7.75 -7.48 -0.42
N ASP A 24 -6.87 -6.47 -0.33
CA ASP A 24 -7.01 -5.25 -1.10
C ASP A 24 -5.67 -4.52 -1.11
N LEU A 25 -5.50 -3.63 -2.06
CA LEU A 25 -4.35 -2.75 -2.14
C LEU A 25 -4.87 -1.40 -2.61
N ARG A 26 -4.63 -0.35 -1.84
CA ARG A 26 -5.18 0.96 -2.10
C ARG A 26 -4.09 2.03 -2.14
N LEU A 27 -4.10 2.82 -3.19
CA LEU A 27 -3.31 4.03 -3.30
C LEU A 27 -4.04 5.15 -2.54
N PHE A 28 -3.31 5.91 -1.73
CA PHE A 28 -3.87 7.06 -1.03
C PHE A 28 -2.86 8.22 -1.05
N GLY A 29 -3.17 9.31 -0.34
CA GLY A 29 -2.29 10.46 -0.30
C GLY A 29 -2.28 11.26 -1.59
N SER A 30 -1.17 11.98 -1.83
CA SER A 30 -1.11 12.94 -2.94
C SER A 30 -1.28 12.30 -4.32
N TYR A 31 -0.74 11.11 -4.52
CA TYR A 31 -0.89 10.41 -5.80
C TYR A 31 -2.34 10.00 -6.08
N ALA A 32 -3.08 9.63 -5.03
CA ALA A 32 -4.50 9.28 -5.19
C ALA A 32 -5.34 10.50 -5.54
N ARG A 33 -4.96 11.68 -5.03
CA ARG A 33 -5.65 12.94 -5.29
C ARG A 33 -5.14 13.67 -6.53
N ASN A 34 -4.15 13.10 -7.21
CA ASN A 34 -3.48 13.73 -8.35
C ASN A 34 -2.86 15.09 -7.99
N GLU A 35 -2.32 15.18 -6.79
CA GLU A 35 -1.69 16.38 -6.25
C GLU A 35 -0.20 16.19 -6.00
N GLN A 36 0.39 15.15 -6.54
CA GLN A 36 1.79 14.83 -6.31
C GLN A 36 2.71 15.87 -6.94
N THR A 37 3.85 16.08 -6.25
CA THR A 37 4.95 16.92 -6.71
C THR A 37 6.21 16.08 -6.80
N PRO A 38 7.28 16.59 -7.44
CA PRO A 38 8.57 15.89 -7.37
C PRO A 38 8.96 15.65 -5.91
N GLY A 39 9.28 14.42 -5.56
CA GLY A 39 9.63 14.05 -4.19
C GLY A 39 8.45 13.59 -3.32
N SER A 40 7.22 13.60 -3.83
CA SER A 40 6.09 13.03 -3.10
C SER A 40 6.29 11.53 -2.90
N ASP A 41 5.92 11.03 -1.71
CA ASP A 41 5.90 9.60 -1.43
C ASP A 41 4.72 8.92 -2.12
N LEU A 42 4.94 7.69 -2.53
CA LEU A 42 3.87 6.83 -3.04
C LEU A 42 3.26 6.10 -1.84
N ASP A 43 2.09 6.54 -1.39
CA ASP A 43 1.43 6.02 -0.20
C ASP A 43 0.45 4.91 -0.56
N VAL A 44 0.67 3.72 -0.02
CA VAL A 44 -0.14 2.54 -0.34
C VAL A 44 -0.53 1.82 0.95
N VAL A 45 -1.80 1.45 1.05
CA VAL A 45 -2.30 0.59 2.13
C VAL A 45 -2.45 -0.82 1.58
N MET A 46 -1.84 -1.76 2.28
CA MET A 46 -1.97 -3.18 2.03
C MET A 46 -2.99 -3.75 3.03
N VAL A 47 -4.12 -4.22 2.54
CA VAL A 47 -5.19 -4.76 3.38
C VAL A 47 -5.03 -6.27 3.45
N LEU A 48 -4.79 -6.78 4.64
CA LEU A 48 -4.62 -8.21 4.90
C LEU A 48 -5.81 -8.74 5.67
N ASP A 49 -6.02 -10.06 5.61
CA ASP A 49 -7.06 -10.75 6.37
C ASP A 49 -6.95 -10.46 7.86
N ASP A 50 -5.75 -10.63 8.41
CA ASP A 50 -5.41 -10.30 9.79
C ASP A 50 -3.88 -10.34 9.95
N PHE A 51 -3.37 -9.82 11.05
CA PHE A 51 -1.96 -9.93 11.44
C PHE A 51 -1.85 -9.56 12.93
N GLU A 52 -0.78 -10.00 13.59
CA GLU A 52 -0.60 -9.73 15.00
C GLU A 52 -0.04 -8.34 15.26
N GLN A 53 1.06 -7.98 14.58
CA GLN A 53 1.77 -6.72 14.79
C GLN A 53 2.09 -6.05 13.47
N PRO A 54 1.76 -4.75 13.30
CA PRO A 54 2.05 -4.04 12.05
C PRO A 54 3.52 -4.07 11.68
N TRP A 55 4.41 -3.93 12.66
CA TRP A 55 5.85 -3.87 12.40
C TRP A 55 6.41 -5.17 11.81
N LEU A 56 5.81 -6.33 12.13
CA LEU A 56 6.19 -7.60 11.51
C LEU A 56 5.88 -7.62 10.01
N GLU A 57 4.75 -7.06 9.62
CA GLU A 57 4.35 -6.99 8.22
C GLU A 57 5.19 -5.96 7.46
N ILE A 58 5.51 -4.83 8.08
CA ILE A 58 6.42 -3.83 7.50
C ILE A 58 7.80 -4.48 7.26
N ARG A 59 8.30 -5.22 8.24
CA ARG A 59 9.57 -5.93 8.13
C ARG A 59 9.54 -6.99 7.03
N ARG A 60 8.45 -7.76 6.94
CA ARG A 60 8.29 -8.81 5.94
C ARG A 60 8.32 -8.27 4.51
N THR A 61 7.83 -7.04 4.32
CA THR A 61 7.74 -6.39 3.01
C THR A 61 8.91 -5.46 2.72
N SER A 62 9.81 -5.24 3.67
CA SER A 62 10.84 -4.22 3.57
C SER A 62 11.79 -4.41 2.38
N GLU A 63 12.15 -5.65 2.07
CA GLU A 63 13.03 -5.96 0.96
C GLU A 63 12.38 -5.62 -0.38
N LEU A 64 11.13 -5.98 -0.56
CA LEU A 64 10.36 -5.67 -1.76
C LEU A 64 10.21 -4.15 -1.92
N VAL A 65 9.82 -3.46 -0.85
CA VAL A 65 9.65 -1.99 -0.86
C VAL A 65 10.96 -1.29 -1.19
N ALA A 66 12.07 -1.70 -0.56
CA ALA A 66 13.38 -1.11 -0.81
C ALA A 66 13.82 -1.30 -2.26
N ARG A 67 13.65 -2.50 -2.80
CA ARG A 67 14.02 -2.80 -4.19
C ARG A 67 13.25 -1.92 -5.18
N LEU A 68 11.93 -1.87 -5.02
CA LEU A 68 11.09 -1.08 -5.93
C LEU A 68 11.36 0.42 -5.79
N SER A 69 11.62 0.90 -4.56
CA SER A 69 11.96 2.30 -4.32
C SER A 69 13.25 2.69 -5.02
N LEU A 70 14.28 1.84 -4.93
CA LEU A 70 15.57 2.10 -5.56
C LEU A 70 15.49 1.99 -7.08
N GLU A 71 14.81 0.98 -7.60
CA GLU A 71 14.69 0.77 -9.04
C GLU A 71 13.92 1.90 -9.73
N ASN A 72 12.99 2.54 -9.03
CA ASN A 72 12.10 3.53 -9.61
C ASN A 72 12.35 4.95 -9.08
N ASP A 73 13.39 5.13 -8.27
CA ASP A 73 13.74 6.44 -7.69
C ASP A 73 12.54 7.13 -7.05
N ILE A 74 11.80 6.40 -6.24
CA ILE A 74 10.63 6.91 -5.52
C ILE A 74 10.59 6.32 -4.11
N SER A 75 10.13 7.10 -3.16
CA SER A 75 9.89 6.61 -1.79
C SER A 75 8.50 5.98 -1.72
N ILE A 76 8.44 4.71 -1.36
CA ILE A 76 7.18 3.98 -1.20
C ILE A 76 6.90 3.82 0.29
N SER A 77 5.74 4.30 0.72
CA SER A 77 5.24 4.13 2.09
C SER A 77 4.12 3.09 2.05
N LEU A 78 4.43 1.88 2.52
CA LEU A 78 3.48 0.76 2.53
C LEU A 78 2.99 0.53 3.96
N ILE A 79 1.69 0.67 4.18
CA ILE A 79 1.07 0.55 5.50
C ILE A 79 0.16 -0.67 5.53
N PRO A 80 0.36 -1.60 6.48
CA PRO A 80 -0.57 -2.72 6.64
C PRO A 80 -1.83 -2.27 7.38
N MET A 81 -2.97 -2.81 6.97
CA MET A 81 -4.26 -2.58 7.61
C MET A 81 -5.04 -3.89 7.63
N ARG A 82 -5.70 -4.19 8.75
CA ARG A 82 -6.59 -5.35 8.83
C ARG A 82 -7.86 -5.10 8.05
N GLU A 83 -8.34 -6.11 7.35
CA GLU A 83 -9.58 -6.01 6.59
C GLU A 83 -10.76 -5.54 7.46
N GLN A 84 -10.83 -6.04 8.69
CA GLN A 84 -11.88 -5.66 9.64
C GLN A 84 -11.81 -4.16 9.97
N THR A 85 -10.60 -3.61 10.14
CA THR A 85 -10.42 -2.18 10.40
C THR A 85 -10.94 -1.33 9.25
N LEU A 86 -10.66 -1.75 8.03
CA LEU A 86 -11.15 -1.03 6.85
C LEU A 86 -12.67 -1.11 6.75
N ARG A 87 -13.25 -2.30 6.86
CA ARG A 87 -14.70 -2.51 6.76
C ARG A 87 -15.47 -1.72 7.81
N ALA A 88 -14.95 -1.70 9.03
CA ALA A 88 -15.59 -0.99 10.15
C ALA A 88 -15.31 0.51 10.15
N ALA A 89 -14.48 1.00 9.23
CA ALA A 89 -14.03 2.40 9.23
C ALA A 89 -13.53 2.81 10.61
N ALA A 90 -12.74 1.93 11.26
CA ALA A 90 -12.45 1.99 12.68
C ALA A 90 -11.35 3.00 13.05
N SER A 91 -10.78 3.71 12.07
CA SER A 91 -9.74 4.70 12.32
C SER A 91 -9.87 5.86 11.33
N PRO A 92 -9.27 7.03 11.61
CA PRO A 92 -9.25 8.12 10.65
C PRO A 92 -8.63 7.72 9.30
N LEU A 93 -7.56 6.93 9.33
CA LEU A 93 -6.93 6.44 8.11
C LEU A 93 -7.87 5.54 7.32
N ALA A 94 -8.56 4.60 7.98
CA ALA A 94 -9.52 3.72 7.32
C ALA A 94 -10.63 4.52 6.64
N ARG A 95 -11.16 5.53 7.31
CA ARG A 95 -12.18 6.40 6.74
C ARG A 95 -11.67 7.15 5.51
N ASN A 96 -10.42 7.66 5.56
CA ASN A 96 -9.80 8.33 4.43
C ASN A 96 -9.60 7.38 3.24
N ILE A 97 -9.15 6.17 3.50
CA ILE A 97 -8.97 5.16 2.46
C ILE A 97 -10.28 4.82 1.76
N LEU A 98 -11.35 4.68 2.53
CA LEU A 98 -12.67 4.39 1.95
C LEU A 98 -13.19 5.55 1.11
N ARG A 99 -12.90 6.79 1.52
CA ARG A 99 -13.38 7.99 0.82
C ARG A 99 -12.55 8.34 -0.39
N GLU A 100 -11.22 8.27 -0.30
CA GLU A 100 -10.30 8.81 -1.30
C GLU A 100 -9.38 7.77 -1.93
N GLY A 101 -9.26 6.59 -1.34
CA GLY A 101 -8.33 5.57 -1.80
C GLY A 101 -8.71 5.01 -3.16
N VAL A 102 -7.71 4.76 -3.98
CA VAL A 102 -7.88 4.19 -5.32
C VAL A 102 -7.43 2.74 -5.29
N VAL A 103 -8.31 1.83 -5.71
CA VAL A 103 -8.00 0.40 -5.73
C VAL A 103 -6.90 0.12 -6.75
N VAL A 104 -5.87 -0.59 -6.34
CA VAL A 104 -4.80 -1.06 -7.21
C VAL A 104 -5.12 -2.47 -7.66
N ARG A 105 -5.30 -2.65 -8.96
CA ARG A 105 -5.68 -3.93 -9.57
C ARG A 105 -4.57 -4.56 -10.37
#